data_6e9a8bb8cc155f6cf89a79c2e97ac212
#
_entry.id   6e9a8bb8cc155f6cf89a79c2e97ac212
#
_cell.length_a   1.000
_cell.length_b   1.000
_cell.length_c   1.000
_cell.angle_alpha   90.00
_cell.angle_beta   90.00
_cell.angle_gamma   90.00
#
_symmetry.space_group_name_H-M   'P 1'
#
loop_
_entity.id
_entity.type
_entity.pdbx_description
1 polymer ?
#
loop_
_entity_poly.entity_id
_entity_poly.type
_entity_poly.pdbx_seq_one_letter_code
_entity_poly.pdbx_strand_id
1 'polypeptide(L)'
;MNPTNQNLSRRKLLKGGLASAIAWSTAPLFLSPRVLGRPGNIGPNSRINVGIVGNGLISKGHRGFCLTQPATQVVALCDVDSVILDAAMAEAKAKGVTCDAYADSRELCARPDIDAVFVTTPDHWHAAISIDAMRNGKDVYVEKPMTLTIEEGKAMRSAAERYGRIVQVGSQQRSNGSFRKAAELVLNGYIGKVDTIVCRLGEFPAPTQFAEEPVPATLDYDRWLGPTPWEPFNAARVKGDYGGGWRRFWEYGSRKNGDWGAHHFDIVQWALGMDDSGPTLFVPKGYEGEKFQYHTYANGPKVIRDGDSKGAMIRFIGDKGEILVGRDDKFETTPSNLKSLVLKSGDQQLYVSRDHRFDWIGAIKTRQQPICHVGIGHRTATICQLSGIAERLGRPVKWDPATEQIIDDPVASLMMDNPRRASYSLPI
;
A
#
# COMPACT_ATOMS: atom_id res chain seq x y z
N MET A 1 -13.93 -23.02 -82.75
CA MET A 1 -15.05 -22.92 -81.78
C MET A 1 -14.59 -21.99 -80.66
N ASN A 2 -15.17 -20.78 -80.65
CA ASN A 2 -14.80 -19.75 -79.69
C ASN A 2 -15.57 -19.92 -78.35
N PRO A 3 -14.95 -19.76 -77.20
CA PRO A 3 -15.69 -19.70 -75.96
C PRO A 3 -16.24 -18.28 -75.72
N THR A 4 -17.56 -18.22 -75.54
CA THR A 4 -18.35 -17.00 -75.31
C THR A 4 -17.94 -16.34 -73.99
N ASN A 5 -17.42 -15.12 -74.07
CA ASN A 5 -17.15 -14.21 -73.00
C ASN A 5 -18.47 -13.69 -72.40
N GLN A 6 -18.91 -14.19 -71.22
CA GLN A 6 -20.09 -13.63 -70.55
C GLN A 6 -19.65 -12.40 -69.72
N ASN A 7 -19.88 -11.23 -70.31
CA ASN A 7 -19.71 -9.95 -69.58
C ASN A 7 -20.74 -9.85 -68.44
N LEU A 8 -20.33 -10.04 -67.23
CA LEU A 8 -21.12 -9.73 -66.00
C LEU A 8 -21.39 -8.22 -65.94
N SER A 9 -22.64 -7.82 -66.10
CA SER A 9 -23.03 -6.41 -66.05
C SER A 9 -22.77 -5.83 -64.67
N ARG A 10 -22.25 -4.58 -64.62
CA ARG A 10 -22.02 -3.82 -63.37
C ARG A 10 -23.22 -3.83 -62.42
N ARG A 11 -24.42 -3.91 -62.95
CA ARG A 11 -25.68 -3.96 -62.18
C ARG A 11 -25.90 -5.30 -61.47
N LYS A 12 -25.38 -6.42 -62.00
CA LYS A 12 -25.40 -7.73 -61.30
C LYS A 12 -24.36 -7.80 -60.22
N LEU A 13 -23.19 -7.18 -60.41
CA LEU A 13 -22.14 -7.10 -59.39
C LEU A 13 -22.57 -6.24 -58.17
N LEU A 14 -23.23 -5.10 -58.45
CA LEU A 14 -23.76 -4.23 -57.40
C LEU A 14 -24.90 -4.86 -56.60
N LYS A 15 -25.78 -5.61 -57.25
CA LYS A 15 -26.87 -6.33 -56.56
C LYS A 15 -26.32 -7.49 -55.69
N GLY A 16 -25.30 -8.20 -56.14
CA GLY A 16 -24.62 -9.24 -55.35
C GLY A 16 -23.85 -8.66 -54.16
N GLY A 17 -23.18 -7.51 -54.36
CA GLY A 17 -22.46 -6.80 -53.28
C GLY A 17 -23.39 -6.25 -52.20
N LEU A 18 -24.55 -5.69 -52.55
CA LEU A 18 -25.54 -5.22 -51.56
C LEU A 18 -26.18 -6.38 -50.77
N ALA A 19 -26.49 -7.50 -51.43
CA ALA A 19 -27.05 -8.66 -50.73
C ALA A 19 -26.06 -9.27 -49.73
N SER A 20 -24.76 -9.30 -50.04
CA SER A 20 -23.72 -9.74 -49.12
C SER A 20 -23.51 -8.77 -47.93
N ALA A 21 -23.58 -7.45 -48.16
CA ALA A 21 -23.46 -6.46 -47.10
C ALA A 21 -24.66 -6.51 -46.13
N ILE A 22 -25.87 -6.76 -46.62
CA ILE A 22 -27.08 -6.90 -45.79
C ILE A 22 -27.03 -8.22 -44.98
N ALA A 23 -26.52 -9.30 -45.55
CA ALA A 23 -26.38 -10.58 -44.85
C ALA A 23 -25.37 -10.50 -43.67
N TRP A 24 -24.35 -9.65 -43.78
CA TRP A 24 -23.40 -9.40 -42.69
C TRP A 24 -23.98 -8.49 -41.59
N SER A 25 -24.88 -7.59 -41.92
CA SER A 25 -25.53 -6.69 -40.96
C SER A 25 -26.69 -7.32 -40.18
N THR A 26 -27.22 -8.46 -40.65
CA THR A 26 -28.33 -9.19 -39.98
C THR A 26 -27.91 -10.51 -39.35
N ALA A 27 -26.66 -10.93 -39.46
CA ALA A 27 -26.15 -12.08 -38.71
C ALA A 27 -26.13 -11.76 -37.24
N PRO A 28 -26.85 -12.49 -36.36
CA PRO A 28 -26.76 -12.26 -34.93
C PRO A 28 -25.32 -12.52 -34.49
N LEU A 29 -24.68 -11.49 -33.96
CA LEU A 29 -23.37 -11.61 -33.31
C LEU A 29 -23.56 -12.48 -32.04
N PHE A 30 -23.34 -13.78 -32.18
CA PHE A 30 -23.26 -14.70 -31.05
C PHE A 30 -21.96 -14.42 -30.28
N LEU A 31 -21.97 -13.36 -29.49
CA LEU A 31 -20.89 -13.12 -28.53
C LEU A 31 -21.01 -14.15 -27.41
N SER A 32 -19.91 -14.86 -27.16
CA SER A 32 -19.83 -15.80 -26.03
C SER A 32 -20.30 -15.09 -24.75
N PRO A 33 -21.04 -15.78 -23.84
CA PRO A 33 -21.38 -15.24 -22.53
C PRO A 33 -20.17 -14.73 -21.72
N ARG A 34 -18.96 -15.24 -22.01
CA ARG A 34 -17.70 -14.74 -21.46
C ARG A 34 -17.32 -13.34 -21.93
N VAL A 35 -17.77 -12.94 -23.12
CA VAL A 35 -17.52 -11.61 -23.71
C VAL A 35 -18.56 -10.59 -23.24
N LEU A 36 -19.79 -11.03 -22.96
CA LEU A 36 -20.93 -10.16 -22.65
C LEU A 36 -21.08 -9.82 -21.14
N GLY A 37 -20.19 -10.31 -20.27
CA GLY A 37 -20.23 -9.96 -18.84
C GLY A 37 -21.58 -10.24 -18.18
N ARG A 38 -22.18 -11.41 -18.37
CA ARG A 38 -23.46 -11.80 -17.72
C ARG A 38 -23.26 -11.97 -16.20
N PRO A 39 -24.31 -11.85 -15.38
CA PRO A 39 -24.22 -12.10 -13.94
C PRO A 39 -23.47 -13.41 -13.65
N GLY A 40 -22.37 -13.32 -12.89
CA GLY A 40 -21.44 -14.43 -12.60
C GLY A 40 -20.25 -14.57 -13.55
N ASN A 41 -20.18 -13.83 -14.70
CA ASN A 41 -19.02 -13.79 -15.58
C ASN A 41 -18.58 -12.34 -15.83
N ILE A 42 -17.38 -11.99 -15.36
CA ILE A 42 -16.76 -10.70 -15.64
C ILE A 42 -16.25 -10.73 -17.10
N GLY A 43 -16.81 -9.88 -17.97
CA GLY A 43 -16.35 -9.74 -19.35
C GLY A 43 -14.92 -9.22 -19.40
N PRO A 44 -14.17 -9.49 -20.50
CA PRO A 44 -12.80 -9.01 -20.65
C PRO A 44 -12.65 -7.50 -20.41
N ASN A 45 -13.57 -6.70 -20.93
CA ASN A 45 -13.57 -5.23 -20.80
C ASN A 45 -13.97 -4.72 -19.40
N SER A 46 -14.34 -5.61 -18.47
CA SER A 46 -14.71 -5.26 -17.09
C SER A 46 -13.62 -5.67 -16.10
N ARG A 47 -12.50 -6.20 -16.58
CA ARG A 47 -11.32 -6.51 -15.76
C ARG A 47 -10.45 -5.28 -15.60
N ILE A 48 -9.79 -5.20 -14.48
CA ILE A 48 -8.75 -4.19 -14.21
C ILE A 48 -7.43 -4.77 -14.67
N ASN A 49 -6.80 -4.16 -15.65
CA ASN A 49 -5.46 -4.51 -16.10
C ASN A 49 -4.42 -3.99 -15.10
N VAL A 50 -3.66 -4.92 -14.55
CA VAL A 50 -2.75 -4.65 -13.44
C VAL A 50 -1.30 -4.79 -13.86
N GLY A 51 -0.48 -3.78 -13.54
CA GLY A 51 0.96 -3.86 -13.49
C GLY A 51 1.43 -4.11 -12.04
N ILE A 52 2.51 -4.88 -11.85
CA ILE A 52 3.11 -5.12 -10.53
C ILE A 52 4.57 -4.70 -10.56
N VAL A 53 4.96 -3.76 -9.71
CA VAL A 53 6.32 -3.25 -9.57
C VAL A 53 6.91 -3.72 -8.25
N GLY A 54 8.05 -4.40 -8.31
CA GLY A 54 8.66 -5.12 -7.20
C GLY A 54 8.03 -6.51 -7.02
N ASN A 55 8.78 -7.58 -7.30
CA ASN A 55 8.28 -8.94 -7.28
C ASN A 55 8.87 -9.81 -6.16
N GLY A 56 9.32 -9.15 -5.06
CA GLY A 56 9.87 -9.77 -3.87
C GLY A 56 8.86 -10.54 -3.00
N LEU A 57 9.17 -10.65 -1.70
CA LEU A 57 8.44 -11.53 -0.77
C LEU A 57 6.96 -11.17 -0.65
N ILE A 58 6.63 -9.88 -0.42
CA ILE A 58 5.24 -9.46 -0.21
C ILE A 58 4.42 -9.53 -1.49
N SER A 59 5.06 -9.28 -2.63
CA SER A 59 4.43 -9.33 -3.94
C SER A 59 3.83 -10.70 -4.26
N LYS A 60 4.41 -11.81 -3.77
CA LYS A 60 3.89 -13.17 -4.01
C LYS A 60 2.42 -13.29 -3.64
N GLY A 61 2.01 -12.71 -2.51
CA GLY A 61 0.60 -12.72 -2.09
C GLY A 61 -0.30 -11.89 -2.98
N HIS A 62 0.15 -10.70 -3.41
CA HIS A 62 -0.61 -9.82 -4.31
C HIS A 62 -0.66 -10.39 -5.74
N ARG A 63 0.46 -10.86 -6.25
CA ARG A 63 0.54 -11.49 -7.58
C ARG A 63 -0.33 -12.73 -7.63
N GLY A 64 -0.24 -13.63 -6.63
CA GLY A 64 -1.08 -14.81 -6.55
C GLY A 64 -2.57 -14.46 -6.53
N PHE A 65 -2.97 -13.42 -5.80
CA PHE A 65 -4.33 -12.88 -5.84
C PHE A 65 -4.70 -12.42 -7.25
N CYS A 66 -3.92 -11.52 -7.86
CA CYS A 66 -4.24 -10.98 -9.19
C CYS A 66 -4.28 -12.03 -10.30
N LEU A 67 -3.43 -13.05 -10.23
CA LEU A 67 -3.38 -14.15 -11.20
C LEU A 67 -4.58 -15.10 -11.11
N THR A 68 -5.31 -15.11 -10.00
CA THR A 68 -6.43 -16.03 -9.76
C THR A 68 -7.79 -15.36 -9.74
N GLN A 69 -7.85 -14.04 -9.59
CA GLN A 69 -9.12 -13.31 -9.50
C GLN A 69 -9.66 -12.95 -10.88
N PRO A 70 -10.95 -13.25 -11.16
CA PRO A 70 -11.55 -12.92 -12.45
C PRO A 70 -11.71 -11.40 -12.68
N ALA A 71 -11.64 -10.58 -11.63
CA ALA A 71 -11.79 -9.13 -11.71
C ALA A 71 -10.52 -8.39 -12.16
N THR A 72 -9.38 -9.08 -12.16
CA THR A 72 -8.08 -8.52 -12.52
C THR A 72 -7.42 -9.30 -13.66
N GLN A 73 -6.53 -8.65 -14.37
CA GLN A 73 -5.65 -9.27 -15.36
C GLN A 73 -4.25 -8.69 -15.19
N VAL A 74 -3.28 -9.54 -14.86
CA VAL A 74 -1.87 -9.12 -14.83
C VAL A 74 -1.39 -9.01 -16.28
N VAL A 75 -0.96 -7.81 -16.68
CA VAL A 75 -0.47 -7.53 -18.04
C VAL A 75 1.00 -7.14 -18.08
N ALA A 76 1.59 -6.78 -16.93
CA ALA A 76 3.00 -6.45 -16.83
C ALA A 76 3.57 -6.73 -15.44
N LEU A 77 4.82 -7.19 -15.39
CA LEU A 77 5.62 -7.36 -14.18
C LEU A 77 6.92 -6.58 -14.33
N CYS A 78 7.38 -5.92 -13.27
CA CYS A 78 8.60 -5.13 -13.25
C CYS A 78 9.44 -5.44 -12.01
N ASP A 79 10.72 -5.73 -12.20
CA ASP A 79 11.72 -5.82 -11.14
C ASP A 79 13.10 -5.47 -11.68
N VAL A 80 13.95 -4.89 -10.84
CA VAL A 80 15.34 -4.55 -11.18
C VAL A 80 16.30 -5.73 -11.03
N ASP A 81 15.84 -6.83 -10.43
CA ASP A 81 16.57 -8.11 -10.35
C ASP A 81 15.93 -9.11 -11.32
N SER A 82 16.67 -9.48 -12.37
CA SER A 82 16.18 -10.39 -13.41
C SER A 82 15.82 -11.79 -12.88
N VAL A 83 16.51 -12.28 -11.83
CA VAL A 83 16.19 -13.57 -11.22
C VAL A 83 14.81 -13.54 -10.53
N ILE A 84 14.51 -12.42 -9.86
CA ILE A 84 13.19 -12.23 -9.22
C ILE A 84 12.11 -12.07 -10.28
N LEU A 85 12.39 -11.29 -11.33
CA LEU A 85 11.45 -11.06 -12.43
C LEU A 85 11.15 -12.36 -13.18
N ASP A 86 12.17 -13.14 -13.55
CA ASP A 86 12.00 -14.41 -14.27
C ASP A 86 11.17 -15.41 -13.47
N ALA A 87 11.41 -15.49 -12.15
CA ALA A 87 10.59 -16.33 -11.27
C ALA A 87 9.12 -15.90 -11.24
N ALA A 88 8.86 -14.59 -11.23
CA ALA A 88 7.50 -14.04 -11.27
C ALA A 88 6.81 -14.28 -12.63
N MET A 89 7.55 -14.16 -13.72
CA MET A 89 7.08 -14.45 -15.08
C MET A 89 6.75 -15.95 -15.24
N ALA A 90 7.60 -16.83 -14.69
CA ALA A 90 7.35 -18.28 -14.69
C ALA A 90 6.06 -18.64 -13.91
N GLU A 91 5.82 -17.99 -12.76
CA GLU A 91 4.57 -18.18 -12.00
C GLU A 91 3.33 -17.73 -12.80
N ALA A 92 3.38 -16.57 -13.46
CA ALA A 92 2.29 -16.08 -14.30
C ALA A 92 2.01 -17.08 -15.45
N LYS A 93 3.05 -17.53 -16.15
CA LYS A 93 2.95 -18.52 -17.22
C LYS A 93 2.35 -19.85 -16.74
N ALA A 94 2.75 -20.34 -15.57
CA ALA A 94 2.19 -21.55 -14.97
C ALA A 94 0.70 -21.44 -14.65
N LYS A 95 0.19 -20.20 -14.45
CA LYS A 95 -1.24 -19.90 -14.29
C LYS A 95 -1.96 -19.60 -15.61
N GLY A 96 -1.29 -19.77 -16.75
CA GLY A 96 -1.85 -19.50 -18.07
C GLY A 96 -2.00 -18.01 -18.39
N VAL A 97 -1.29 -17.13 -17.67
CA VAL A 97 -1.32 -15.67 -17.91
C VAL A 97 -0.09 -15.28 -18.71
N THR A 98 -0.31 -14.54 -19.81
CA THR A 98 0.74 -13.90 -20.60
C THR A 98 0.81 -12.43 -20.17
N CYS A 99 2.00 -11.96 -19.81
CA CYS A 99 2.27 -10.58 -19.44
C CYS A 99 3.68 -10.20 -19.91
N ASP A 100 3.98 -8.90 -19.95
CA ASP A 100 5.28 -8.38 -20.35
C ASP A 100 6.19 -8.14 -19.14
N ALA A 101 7.51 -8.25 -19.35
CA ALA A 101 8.54 -8.04 -18.34
C ALA A 101 9.23 -6.70 -18.54
N TYR A 102 9.46 -5.96 -17.45
CA TYR A 102 10.13 -4.66 -17.44
C TYR A 102 11.20 -4.61 -16.34
N ALA A 103 12.32 -3.94 -16.64
CA ALA A 103 13.33 -3.59 -15.64
C ALA A 103 13.14 -2.16 -15.11
N ASP A 104 12.41 -1.32 -15.83
CA ASP A 104 12.14 0.08 -15.48
C ASP A 104 10.64 0.29 -15.22
N SER A 105 10.30 0.70 -14.00
CA SER A 105 8.91 0.96 -13.61
C SER A 105 8.26 2.07 -14.43
N ARG A 106 9.04 3.03 -14.96
CA ARG A 106 8.53 4.14 -15.78
C ARG A 106 7.95 3.63 -17.10
N GLU A 107 8.59 2.63 -17.71
CA GLU A 107 8.10 2.00 -18.93
C GLU A 107 6.76 1.27 -18.67
N LEU A 108 6.65 0.55 -17.55
CA LEU A 108 5.40 -0.09 -17.15
C LEU A 108 4.31 0.94 -16.89
N CYS A 109 4.60 2.00 -16.13
CA CYS A 109 3.62 3.04 -15.81
C CYS A 109 3.15 3.82 -17.05
N ALA A 110 3.98 3.97 -18.08
CA ALA A 110 3.64 4.67 -19.31
C ALA A 110 2.68 3.88 -20.23
N ARG A 111 2.46 2.59 -19.99
CA ARG A 111 1.56 1.76 -20.83
C ARG A 111 0.12 2.23 -20.76
N PRO A 112 -0.55 2.49 -21.89
CA PRO A 112 -1.93 2.96 -21.90
C PRO A 112 -2.96 1.89 -21.52
N ASP A 113 -2.62 0.60 -21.65
CA ASP A 113 -3.50 -0.53 -21.37
C ASP A 113 -3.48 -1.00 -19.91
N ILE A 114 -2.67 -0.39 -19.05
CA ILE A 114 -2.67 -0.63 -17.60
C ILE A 114 -3.65 0.34 -16.94
N ASP A 115 -4.55 -0.17 -16.10
CA ASP A 115 -5.51 0.60 -15.32
C ASP A 115 -4.97 0.92 -13.92
N ALA A 116 -4.23 -0.01 -13.32
CA ALA A 116 -3.82 0.07 -11.94
C ALA A 116 -2.47 -0.62 -11.70
N VAL A 117 -1.73 -0.15 -10.67
CA VAL A 117 -0.39 -0.64 -10.35
C VAL A 117 -0.30 -1.04 -8.88
N PHE A 118 0.24 -2.24 -8.63
CA PHE A 118 0.73 -2.62 -7.31
C PHE A 118 2.18 -2.17 -7.16
N VAL A 119 2.47 -1.41 -6.11
CA VAL A 119 3.82 -0.98 -5.73
C VAL A 119 4.22 -1.77 -4.48
N THR A 120 5.12 -2.75 -4.67
CA THR A 120 5.53 -3.72 -3.67
C THR A 120 7.06 -3.83 -3.56
N THR A 121 7.71 -2.71 -3.84
CA THR A 121 9.16 -2.49 -3.76
C THR A 121 9.63 -2.28 -2.30
N PRO A 122 10.94 -2.08 -2.03
CA PRO A 122 11.39 -1.46 -0.79
C PRO A 122 10.81 -0.06 -0.58
N ASP A 123 10.73 0.37 0.69
CA ASP A 123 9.97 1.57 1.12
C ASP A 123 10.41 2.86 0.39
N HIS A 124 11.71 3.02 0.12
CA HIS A 124 12.27 4.21 -0.53
C HIS A 124 11.81 4.44 -1.98
N TRP A 125 11.20 3.43 -2.60
CA TRP A 125 10.65 3.53 -3.94
C TRP A 125 9.14 3.82 -3.97
N HIS A 126 8.44 3.64 -2.85
CA HIS A 126 6.98 3.70 -2.81
C HIS A 126 6.44 5.02 -3.35
N ALA A 127 6.98 6.15 -2.90
CA ALA A 127 6.50 7.47 -3.33
C ALA A 127 6.78 7.74 -4.81
N ALA A 128 8.01 7.52 -5.27
CA ALA A 128 8.40 7.84 -6.64
C ALA A 128 7.59 7.06 -7.68
N ILE A 129 7.44 5.74 -7.49
CA ILE A 129 6.67 4.89 -8.40
C ILE A 129 5.18 5.21 -8.33
N SER A 130 4.63 5.41 -7.12
CA SER A 130 3.20 5.73 -6.96
C SER A 130 2.82 7.05 -7.62
N ILE A 131 3.64 8.09 -7.46
CA ILE A 131 3.41 9.41 -8.08
C ILE A 131 3.51 9.29 -9.61
N ASP A 132 4.51 8.57 -10.11
CA ASP A 132 4.65 8.35 -11.56
C ASP A 132 3.46 7.57 -12.14
N ALA A 133 3.00 6.51 -11.47
CA ALA A 133 1.82 5.76 -11.85
C ALA A 133 0.57 6.66 -11.89
N MET A 134 0.33 7.46 -10.83
CA MET A 134 -0.81 8.39 -10.78
C MET A 134 -0.76 9.44 -11.88
N ARG A 135 0.42 10.01 -12.18
CA ARG A 135 0.64 10.97 -13.27
C ARG A 135 0.30 10.36 -14.64
N ASN A 136 0.56 9.07 -14.82
CA ASN A 136 0.21 8.30 -16.02
C ASN A 136 -1.22 7.74 -15.98
N GLY A 137 -2.08 8.24 -15.07
CA GLY A 137 -3.50 7.90 -15.01
C GLY A 137 -3.82 6.56 -14.36
N LYS A 138 -2.89 5.95 -13.61
CA LYS A 138 -3.11 4.65 -12.95
C LYS A 138 -3.60 4.83 -11.52
N ASP A 139 -4.51 3.96 -11.10
CA ASP A 139 -4.84 3.79 -9.69
C ASP A 139 -3.75 2.95 -9.01
N VAL A 140 -3.52 3.15 -7.70
CA VAL A 140 -2.35 2.58 -7.03
C VAL A 140 -2.76 1.77 -5.80
N TYR A 141 -2.19 0.58 -5.67
CA TYR A 141 -2.04 -0.11 -4.40
C TYR A 141 -0.58 -0.04 -3.99
N VAL A 142 -0.28 0.62 -2.89
CA VAL A 142 1.09 0.71 -2.36
C VAL A 142 1.22 -0.05 -1.06
N GLU A 143 2.29 -0.85 -0.91
CA GLU A 143 2.55 -1.53 0.36
C GLU A 143 2.88 -0.54 1.49
N LYS A 144 2.66 -1.03 2.71
CA LYS A 144 3.03 -0.31 3.94
C LYS A 144 4.52 -0.53 4.29
N PRO A 145 5.17 0.43 4.95
CA PRO A 145 4.73 1.80 5.24
C PRO A 145 4.58 2.59 3.95
N MET A 146 3.57 3.46 3.86
CA MET A 146 3.23 4.16 2.62
C MET A 146 4.42 4.91 2.02
N THR A 147 5.20 5.58 2.85
CA THR A 147 6.36 6.37 2.45
C THR A 147 7.47 6.29 3.49
N LEU A 148 8.68 6.63 3.06
CA LEU A 148 9.85 6.68 3.94
C LEU A 148 9.97 8.02 4.67
N THR A 149 9.47 9.12 4.09
CA THR A 149 9.52 10.46 4.66
C THR A 149 8.15 11.13 4.70
N ILE A 150 8.03 12.19 5.54
CA ILE A 150 6.78 12.97 5.66
C ILE A 150 6.49 13.71 4.37
N GLU A 151 7.49 14.34 3.77
CA GLU A 151 7.33 15.09 2.53
C GLU A 151 6.92 14.20 1.35
N GLU A 152 7.41 12.97 1.28
CA GLU A 152 6.91 11.96 0.33
C GLU A 152 5.42 11.69 0.51
N GLY A 153 4.95 11.59 1.75
CA GLY A 153 3.55 11.37 2.06
C GLY A 153 2.65 12.52 1.63
N LYS A 154 3.09 13.76 1.86
CA LYS A 154 2.42 14.97 1.37
C LYS A 154 2.37 14.99 -0.16
N ALA A 155 3.48 14.68 -0.82
CA ALA A 155 3.57 14.63 -2.28
C ALA A 155 2.64 13.57 -2.88
N MET A 156 2.58 12.37 -2.29
CA MET A 156 1.66 11.30 -2.74
C MET A 156 0.19 11.71 -2.59
N ARG A 157 -0.17 12.35 -1.47
CA ARG A 157 -1.53 12.85 -1.23
C ARG A 157 -1.92 13.90 -2.27
N SER A 158 -1.04 14.89 -2.50
CA SER A 158 -1.23 15.93 -3.52
C SER A 158 -1.35 15.34 -4.93
N ALA A 159 -0.55 14.31 -5.26
CA ALA A 159 -0.62 13.65 -6.55
C ALA A 159 -1.95 12.87 -6.74
N ALA A 160 -2.40 12.15 -5.70
CA ALA A 160 -3.67 11.42 -5.74
C ALA A 160 -4.86 12.36 -5.99
N GLU A 161 -4.88 13.51 -5.30
CA GLU A 161 -5.88 14.54 -5.49
C GLU A 161 -5.80 15.19 -6.89
N ARG A 162 -4.60 15.63 -7.29
CA ARG A 162 -4.37 16.31 -8.57
C ARG A 162 -4.76 15.47 -9.77
N TYR A 163 -4.43 14.18 -9.75
CA TYR A 163 -4.69 13.27 -10.87
C TYR A 163 -6.00 12.47 -10.71
N GLY A 164 -6.73 12.66 -9.62
CA GLY A 164 -8.00 12.00 -9.35
C GLY A 164 -7.86 10.47 -9.28
N ARG A 165 -6.76 9.96 -8.68
CA ARG A 165 -6.49 8.53 -8.63
C ARG A 165 -6.88 7.91 -7.30
N ILE A 166 -7.34 6.66 -7.34
CA ILE A 166 -7.63 5.86 -6.15
C ILE A 166 -6.32 5.25 -5.66
N VAL A 167 -5.99 5.52 -4.40
CA VAL A 167 -4.81 4.95 -3.74
C VAL A 167 -5.24 4.17 -2.51
N GLN A 168 -4.87 2.88 -2.45
CA GLN A 168 -5.01 2.03 -1.27
C GLN A 168 -3.63 1.74 -0.70
N VAL A 169 -3.46 1.96 0.60
CA VAL A 169 -2.26 1.57 1.34
C VAL A 169 -2.44 0.19 1.97
N GLY A 170 -1.40 -0.63 1.97
CA GLY A 170 -1.39 -2.03 2.41
C GLY A 170 -1.59 -2.26 3.91
N SER A 171 -2.34 -1.42 4.62
CA SER A 171 -2.68 -1.57 6.04
C SER A 171 -3.82 -2.58 6.24
N GLN A 172 -3.57 -3.84 5.87
CA GLN A 172 -4.59 -4.89 5.79
C GLN A 172 -5.28 -5.23 7.12
N GLN A 173 -4.75 -4.80 8.28
CA GLN A 173 -5.40 -5.04 9.58
C GLN A 173 -6.75 -4.32 9.69
N ARG A 174 -7.01 -3.23 8.96
CA ARG A 174 -8.34 -2.60 8.89
C ARG A 174 -9.40 -3.52 8.28
N SER A 175 -8.99 -4.51 7.48
CA SER A 175 -9.89 -5.52 6.90
C SER A 175 -10.04 -6.79 7.77
N ASN A 176 -9.49 -6.79 8.99
CA ASN A 176 -9.63 -7.90 9.93
C ASN A 176 -10.69 -7.59 10.99
N GLY A 177 -11.62 -8.53 11.20
CA GLY A 177 -12.77 -8.35 12.09
C GLY A 177 -12.40 -8.10 13.56
N SER A 178 -11.35 -8.72 14.09
CA SER A 178 -10.92 -8.54 15.48
C SER A 178 -10.37 -7.13 15.72
N PHE A 179 -9.56 -6.61 14.81
CA PHE A 179 -9.05 -5.23 14.91
C PHE A 179 -10.15 -4.19 14.75
N ARG A 180 -11.09 -4.39 13.80
CA ARG A 180 -12.26 -3.52 13.65
C ARG A 180 -13.12 -3.53 14.92
N LYS A 181 -13.39 -4.71 15.47
CA LYS A 181 -14.16 -4.84 16.72
C LYS A 181 -13.48 -4.14 17.89
N ALA A 182 -12.16 -4.28 18.03
CA ALA A 182 -11.41 -3.56 19.06
C ALA A 182 -11.55 -2.04 18.89
N ALA A 183 -11.37 -1.54 17.67
CA ALA A 183 -11.50 -0.13 17.36
C ALA A 183 -12.92 0.40 17.64
N GLU A 184 -13.98 -0.35 17.25
CA GLU A 184 -15.37 0.01 17.52
C GLU A 184 -15.67 0.08 19.03
N LEU A 185 -15.16 -0.87 19.82
CA LEU A 185 -15.35 -0.86 21.27
C LEU A 185 -14.67 0.33 21.96
N VAL A 186 -13.47 0.68 21.52
CA VAL A 186 -12.74 1.85 22.02
C VAL A 186 -13.45 3.14 21.64
N LEU A 187 -13.78 3.29 20.35
CA LEU A 187 -14.42 4.47 19.78
C LEU A 187 -15.76 4.81 20.44
N ASN A 188 -16.52 3.77 20.82
CA ASN A 188 -17.82 3.91 21.51
C ASN A 188 -17.70 3.92 23.04
N GLY A 189 -16.50 3.98 23.60
CA GLY A 189 -16.26 4.15 25.05
C GLY A 189 -16.62 2.94 25.91
N TYR A 190 -16.66 1.73 25.36
CA TYR A 190 -17.03 0.51 26.11
C TYR A 190 -16.03 0.10 27.18
N ILE A 191 -14.77 0.57 27.08
CA ILE A 191 -13.74 0.42 28.13
C ILE A 191 -13.50 1.73 28.91
N GLY A 192 -14.41 2.70 28.76
CA GLY A 192 -14.30 4.00 29.40
C GLY A 192 -13.25 4.91 28.72
N LYS A 193 -12.71 5.87 29.48
CA LYS A 193 -11.66 6.76 28.99
C LYS A 193 -10.35 5.98 28.85
N VAL A 194 -9.79 5.97 27.65
CA VAL A 194 -8.51 5.32 27.37
C VAL A 194 -7.38 6.27 27.74
N ASP A 195 -6.55 5.90 28.71
CA ASP A 195 -5.40 6.69 29.16
C ASP A 195 -4.07 6.16 28.61
N THR A 196 -3.98 4.86 28.37
CA THR A 196 -2.75 4.21 27.90
C THR A 196 -3.06 3.19 26.82
N ILE A 197 -2.23 3.20 25.77
CA ILE A 197 -2.22 2.18 24.74
C ILE A 197 -0.80 1.64 24.61
N VAL A 198 -0.63 0.33 24.49
CA VAL A 198 0.67 -0.31 24.31
C VAL A 198 0.71 -1.00 22.94
N CYS A 199 1.67 -0.62 22.10
CA CYS A 199 1.93 -1.24 20.81
C CYS A 199 3.24 -2.02 20.83
N ARG A 200 3.19 -3.31 20.49
CA ARG A 200 4.39 -4.15 20.36
C ARG A 200 4.95 -4.00 18.94
N LEU A 201 6.10 -3.38 18.78
CA LEU A 201 6.71 -3.08 17.50
C LEU A 201 8.03 -3.82 17.28
N GLY A 202 9.03 -3.56 18.12
CA GLY A 202 10.40 -4.04 17.97
C GLY A 202 11.37 -2.92 17.54
N GLU A 203 12.48 -3.30 16.93
CA GLU A 203 13.64 -2.42 16.79
C GLU A 203 13.51 -1.38 15.68
N PHE A 204 14.22 -0.27 15.88
CA PHE A 204 14.52 0.72 14.84
C PHE A 204 15.61 0.24 13.89
N PRO A 205 15.82 0.89 12.74
CA PRO A 205 17.02 0.71 11.95
C PRO A 205 18.28 0.82 12.79
N ALA A 206 19.22 -0.09 12.54
CA ALA A 206 20.54 -0.10 13.13
C ALA A 206 21.53 -0.31 11.99
N PRO A 207 21.95 0.78 11.31
CA PRO A 207 22.85 0.70 10.16
C PRO A 207 24.15 -0.01 10.53
N THR A 208 24.60 -0.86 9.62
CA THR A 208 25.87 -1.60 9.75
C THR A 208 26.70 -1.27 8.51
N GLN A 209 27.98 -1.06 8.72
CA GLN A 209 28.91 -0.93 7.59
C GLN A 209 29.16 -2.32 6.99
N PHE A 210 29.12 -2.38 5.67
CA PHE A 210 29.46 -3.58 4.91
C PHE A 210 30.64 -3.30 3.99
N ALA A 211 31.50 -4.30 3.78
CA ALA A 211 32.50 -4.24 2.73
C ALA A 211 31.79 -4.19 1.36
N GLU A 212 32.42 -3.50 0.41
CA GLU A 212 31.96 -3.49 -0.97
C GLU A 212 32.10 -4.88 -1.59
N GLU A 213 31.10 -5.29 -2.35
CA GLU A 213 31.07 -6.53 -3.13
C GLU A 213 30.77 -6.21 -4.60
N PRO A 214 31.18 -7.09 -5.54
CA PRO A 214 30.79 -6.94 -6.94
C PRO A 214 29.27 -7.00 -7.10
N VAL A 215 28.71 -6.09 -7.89
CA VAL A 215 27.29 -6.12 -8.23
C VAL A 215 26.99 -7.35 -9.09
N PRO A 216 26.01 -8.20 -8.74
CA PRO A 216 25.60 -9.31 -9.60
C PRO A 216 25.13 -8.81 -10.96
N ALA A 217 25.49 -9.50 -12.05
CA ALA A 217 25.06 -9.16 -13.40
C ALA A 217 23.51 -9.19 -13.59
N THR A 218 22.81 -9.83 -12.67
CA THR A 218 21.33 -9.96 -12.68
C THR A 218 20.63 -8.77 -12.04
N LEU A 219 21.35 -7.89 -11.32
CA LEU A 219 20.77 -6.78 -10.56
C LEU A 219 21.17 -5.43 -11.18
N ASP A 220 20.22 -4.64 -11.60
CA ASP A 220 20.43 -3.22 -11.86
C ASP A 220 20.49 -2.45 -10.53
N TYR A 221 21.68 -2.38 -9.95
CA TYR A 221 21.88 -1.80 -8.62
C TYR A 221 21.65 -0.29 -8.61
N ASP A 222 21.95 0.42 -9.70
CA ASP A 222 21.66 1.85 -9.77
C ASP A 222 20.18 2.14 -9.68
N ARG A 223 19.34 1.35 -10.39
CA ARG A 223 17.90 1.42 -10.26
C ARG A 223 17.39 0.88 -8.92
N TRP A 224 18.07 -0.11 -8.34
CA TRP A 224 17.70 -0.56 -6.99
C TRP A 224 17.84 0.57 -5.96
N LEU A 225 18.96 1.32 -5.98
CA LEU A 225 19.19 2.51 -5.15
C LEU A 225 18.15 3.60 -5.44
N GLY A 226 17.82 3.82 -6.70
CA GLY A 226 16.80 4.77 -7.15
C GLY A 226 16.97 6.16 -6.57
N PRO A 227 16.01 6.67 -5.79
CA PRO A 227 16.06 8.03 -5.25
C PRO A 227 17.12 8.23 -4.17
N THR A 228 17.61 7.17 -3.53
CA THR A 228 18.54 7.29 -2.40
C THR A 228 19.96 7.69 -2.85
N PRO A 229 20.76 8.31 -1.98
CA PRO A 229 22.18 8.53 -2.26
C PRO A 229 22.90 7.24 -2.67
N TRP A 230 23.94 7.39 -3.47
CA TRP A 230 24.75 6.24 -3.89
C TRP A 230 25.51 5.63 -2.71
N GLU A 231 25.48 4.30 -2.62
CA GLU A 231 26.18 3.50 -1.62
C GLU A 231 26.81 2.28 -2.31
N PRO A 232 28.01 1.83 -1.90
CA PRO A 232 28.61 0.60 -2.43
C PRO A 232 27.70 -0.61 -2.26
N PHE A 233 27.71 -1.49 -3.26
CA PHE A 233 26.91 -2.71 -3.22
C PHE A 233 27.41 -3.68 -2.14
N ASN A 234 26.46 -4.31 -1.48
CA ASN A 234 26.65 -5.49 -0.64
C ASN A 234 25.37 -6.33 -0.63
N ALA A 235 25.47 -7.63 -0.80
CA ALA A 235 24.34 -8.54 -0.86
C ALA A 235 23.47 -8.52 0.42
N ALA A 236 24.10 -8.35 1.60
CA ALA A 236 23.37 -8.24 2.86
C ALA A 236 22.57 -6.92 2.97
N ARG A 237 23.01 -5.84 2.33
CA ARG A 237 22.30 -4.56 2.26
C ARG A 237 21.00 -4.67 1.48
N VAL A 238 21.05 -5.26 0.29
CA VAL A 238 19.90 -5.34 -0.63
C VAL A 238 18.95 -6.51 -0.34
N LYS A 239 19.36 -7.41 0.54
CA LYS A 239 18.58 -8.62 0.84
C LYS A 239 17.15 -8.29 1.25
N GLY A 240 16.19 -8.94 0.58
CA GLY A 240 14.79 -8.85 0.89
C GLY A 240 14.38 -9.89 1.94
N ASP A 241 14.51 -9.60 3.24
CA ASP A 241 13.95 -10.41 4.31
C ASP A 241 13.21 -9.56 5.35
N TYR A 242 12.34 -10.20 6.17
CA TYR A 242 11.54 -9.50 7.18
C TYR A 242 12.31 -9.14 8.46
N GLY A 243 13.55 -9.60 8.61
CA GLY A 243 14.37 -9.41 9.80
C GLY A 243 15.57 -8.49 9.60
N GLY A 244 15.94 -8.21 8.37
CA GLY A 244 17.20 -7.53 8.07
C GLY A 244 17.24 -6.88 6.69
N GLY A 245 18.39 -7.02 6.03
CA GLY A 245 18.61 -6.45 4.71
C GLY A 245 18.42 -4.94 4.68
N TRP A 246 17.83 -4.44 3.61
CA TRP A 246 17.57 -3.02 3.38
C TRP A 246 16.75 -2.35 4.51
N ARG A 247 15.92 -3.09 5.23
CA ARG A 247 15.13 -2.56 6.35
C ARG A 247 15.95 -2.04 7.52
N ARG A 248 17.23 -2.42 7.60
CA ARG A 248 18.15 -1.97 8.67
C ARG A 248 18.68 -0.56 8.47
N PHE A 249 18.45 0.04 7.30
CA PHE A 249 19.00 1.33 6.90
C PHE A 249 17.89 2.36 6.78
N TRP A 250 18.09 3.54 7.39
CA TRP A 250 17.15 4.65 7.34
C TRP A 250 16.90 5.18 5.91
N GLU A 251 17.87 4.95 5.01
CA GLU A 251 17.82 5.34 3.62
C GLU A 251 16.85 4.51 2.80
N TYR A 252 16.54 3.28 3.22
CA TYR A 252 15.73 2.34 2.43
C TYR A 252 14.48 1.87 3.13
N GLY A 253 14.43 1.96 4.47
CA GLY A 253 13.31 1.48 5.26
C GLY A 253 13.36 1.94 6.71
N SER A 254 12.41 1.51 7.50
CA SER A 254 12.28 1.90 8.90
C SER A 254 12.20 0.69 9.87
N ARG A 255 12.65 -0.48 9.41
CA ARG A 255 12.65 -1.75 10.15
C ARG A 255 11.28 -2.02 10.81
N LYS A 256 11.27 -2.56 12.04
CA LYS A 256 10.03 -2.85 12.76
C LYS A 256 9.20 -1.60 13.09
N ASN A 257 9.84 -0.44 13.13
CA ASN A 257 9.14 0.83 13.32
C ASN A 257 8.10 1.10 12.23
N GLY A 258 8.49 1.00 10.95
CA GLY A 258 7.56 1.11 9.83
C GLY A 258 6.79 -0.18 9.58
N ASP A 259 7.49 -1.35 9.60
CA ASP A 259 6.83 -2.62 9.30
C ASP A 259 5.63 -2.93 10.20
N TRP A 260 5.76 -2.75 11.51
CA TRP A 260 4.68 -2.99 12.48
C TRP A 260 3.94 -1.72 12.88
N GLY A 261 4.63 -0.58 12.93
CA GLY A 261 4.00 0.70 13.25
C GLY A 261 2.90 1.07 12.26
N ALA A 262 3.12 0.84 10.95
CA ALA A 262 2.12 1.04 9.92
C ALA A 262 0.86 0.16 10.08
N HIS A 263 0.92 -0.89 10.88
CA HIS A 263 -0.23 -1.70 11.24
C HIS A 263 -0.84 -1.30 12.58
N HIS A 264 0.00 -1.14 13.61
CA HIS A 264 -0.49 -0.99 14.98
C HIS A 264 -0.92 0.45 15.26
N PHE A 265 -0.15 1.44 14.84
CA PHE A 265 -0.53 2.85 14.99
C PHE A 265 -1.73 3.20 14.10
N ASP A 266 -1.88 2.52 12.94
CA ASP A 266 -3.06 2.65 12.09
C ASP A 266 -4.35 2.24 12.81
N ILE A 267 -4.32 1.10 13.52
CA ILE A 267 -5.48 0.64 14.33
C ILE A 267 -5.71 1.58 15.52
N VAL A 268 -4.65 2.12 16.14
CA VAL A 268 -4.79 3.12 17.21
C VAL A 268 -5.46 4.39 16.70
N GLN A 269 -5.02 4.93 15.56
CA GLN A 269 -5.65 6.08 14.91
C GLN A 269 -7.15 5.83 14.66
N TRP A 270 -7.46 4.67 14.09
CA TRP A 270 -8.83 4.27 13.79
C TRP A 270 -9.70 4.16 15.05
N ALA A 271 -9.16 3.53 16.10
CA ALA A 271 -9.85 3.36 17.38
C ALA A 271 -10.09 4.67 18.14
N LEU A 272 -9.25 5.67 17.91
CA LEU A 272 -9.36 7.00 18.52
C LEU A 272 -10.16 8.00 17.65
N GLY A 273 -10.58 7.60 16.45
CA GLY A 273 -11.23 8.50 15.49
C GLY A 273 -10.31 9.61 14.97
N MET A 274 -9.00 9.32 14.84
CA MET A 274 -7.95 10.29 14.52
C MET A 274 -7.41 10.14 13.09
N ASP A 275 -8.19 9.55 12.18
CA ASP A 275 -7.75 9.33 10.79
C ASP A 275 -7.37 10.63 10.05
N ASP A 276 -7.97 11.78 10.44
CA ASP A 276 -7.68 13.11 9.87
C ASP A 276 -6.74 13.97 10.73
N SER A 277 -6.18 13.40 11.81
CA SER A 277 -5.32 14.11 12.76
C SER A 277 -4.13 13.24 13.18
N GLY A 278 -3.55 13.48 14.38
CA GLY A 278 -2.46 12.68 14.88
C GLY A 278 -1.94 13.10 16.25
N PRO A 279 -0.90 12.42 16.73
CA PRO A 279 -0.20 12.80 17.97
C PRO A 279 0.47 14.18 17.86
N THR A 280 0.68 14.82 19.00
CA THR A 280 1.30 16.15 19.09
C THR A 280 2.68 16.14 19.73
N LEU A 281 3.08 15.07 20.39
CA LEU A 281 4.37 14.95 21.06
C LEU A 281 4.92 13.52 20.91
N PHE A 282 6.22 13.42 20.60
CA PHE A 282 6.97 12.17 20.48
C PHE A 282 8.17 12.23 21.42
N VAL A 283 8.29 11.27 22.35
CA VAL A 283 9.35 11.23 23.37
C VAL A 283 10.15 9.95 23.19
N PRO A 284 11.48 10.04 22.94
CA PRO A 284 12.31 8.85 22.77
C PRO A 284 12.58 8.14 24.10
N LYS A 285 12.93 6.87 24.01
CA LYS A 285 13.38 6.09 25.16
C LYS A 285 14.64 6.71 25.77
N GLY A 286 14.70 6.76 27.11
CA GLY A 286 15.85 7.27 27.87
C GLY A 286 15.81 8.78 28.15
N TYR A 287 15.01 9.53 27.44
CA TYR A 287 14.87 10.96 27.72
C TYR A 287 14.26 11.19 29.12
N GLU A 288 14.96 11.96 29.97
CA GLU A 288 14.54 12.22 31.35
C GLU A 288 14.18 10.96 32.15
N GLY A 289 14.81 9.82 31.85
CA GLY A 289 14.57 8.55 32.52
C GLY A 289 13.38 7.74 32.01
N GLU A 290 12.71 8.18 30.93
CA GLU A 290 11.60 7.44 30.35
C GLU A 290 12.04 6.04 29.91
N LYS A 291 11.36 5.04 30.42
CA LYS A 291 11.69 3.62 30.19
C LYS A 291 11.40 3.17 28.77
N PHE A 292 10.37 3.76 28.17
CA PHE A 292 9.87 3.41 26.84
C PHE A 292 9.72 4.65 25.97
N GLN A 293 9.89 4.49 24.67
CA GLN A 293 9.44 5.50 23.73
C GLN A 293 7.91 5.59 23.75
N TYR A 294 7.37 6.79 23.58
CA TYR A 294 5.93 7.00 23.47
C TYR A 294 5.59 8.24 22.64
N HIS A 295 4.34 8.32 22.25
CA HIS A 295 3.75 9.57 21.76
C HIS A 295 2.41 9.83 22.45
N THR A 296 1.96 11.09 22.39
CA THR A 296 0.69 11.52 22.99
C THR A 296 -0.14 12.31 22.01
N TYR A 297 -1.46 12.15 22.08
CA TYR A 297 -2.44 12.99 21.42
C TYR A 297 -2.78 14.20 22.31
N ALA A 298 -3.19 15.31 21.70
CA ALA A 298 -3.70 16.46 22.47
C ALA A 298 -4.91 16.00 23.30
N ASN A 299 -4.80 16.09 24.65
CA ASN A 299 -5.83 15.61 25.59
C ASN A 299 -6.21 14.13 25.44
N GLY A 300 -5.38 13.34 24.78
CA GLY A 300 -5.61 11.92 24.50
C GLY A 300 -4.67 10.98 25.24
N PRO A 301 -4.70 9.68 24.90
CA PRO A 301 -3.88 8.67 25.54
C PRO A 301 -2.39 8.82 25.26
N LYS A 302 -1.59 8.27 26.17
CA LYS A 302 -0.16 7.95 25.97
C LYS A 302 -0.07 6.62 25.23
N VAL A 303 0.54 6.60 24.04
CA VAL A 303 0.78 5.38 23.26
C VAL A 303 2.23 4.96 23.46
N ILE A 304 2.42 3.84 24.13
CA ILE A 304 3.73 3.33 24.56
C ILE A 304 4.21 2.26 23.57
N ARG A 305 5.43 2.42 23.07
CA ARG A 305 6.12 1.44 22.26
C ARG A 305 6.77 0.36 23.14
N ASP A 306 6.51 -0.91 22.81
CA ASP A 306 7.16 -2.09 23.40
C ASP A 306 7.09 -2.17 24.94
N GLY A 307 6.03 -1.60 25.54
CA GLY A 307 5.69 -1.79 26.95
C GLY A 307 5.04 -3.16 27.20
N ASP A 308 4.43 -3.34 28.40
CA ASP A 308 3.70 -4.56 28.72
C ASP A 308 2.39 -4.67 27.93
N SER A 309 2.46 -5.34 26.79
CA SER A 309 1.32 -5.62 25.92
C SER A 309 0.55 -6.90 26.29
N LYS A 310 0.95 -7.59 27.35
CA LYS A 310 0.43 -8.95 27.69
C LYS A 310 0.46 -9.92 26.51
N GLY A 311 1.49 -9.81 25.67
CA GLY A 311 1.65 -10.64 24.47
C GLY A 311 0.75 -10.30 23.28
N ALA A 312 -0.11 -9.27 23.40
CA ALA A 312 -0.90 -8.76 22.28
C ALA A 312 -0.05 -7.89 21.33
N MET A 313 -0.58 -7.60 20.15
CA MET A 313 0.00 -6.59 19.25
C MET A 313 -0.33 -5.19 19.73
N ILE A 314 -1.58 -4.99 20.15
CA ILE A 314 -2.06 -3.73 20.72
C ILE A 314 -2.86 -4.06 21.99
N ARG A 315 -2.59 -3.30 23.06
CA ARG A 315 -3.35 -3.31 24.31
C ARG A 315 -3.92 -1.92 24.55
N PHE A 316 -5.24 -1.80 24.59
CA PHE A 316 -5.95 -0.59 24.98
C PHE A 316 -6.32 -0.68 26.46
N ILE A 317 -6.01 0.33 27.27
CA ILE A 317 -6.24 0.39 28.71
C ILE A 317 -7.10 1.60 29.02
N GLY A 318 -8.32 1.36 29.42
CA GLY A 318 -9.27 2.37 29.86
C GLY A 318 -9.64 2.24 31.34
N ASP A 319 -10.32 3.23 31.89
CA ASP A 319 -10.72 3.30 33.30
C ASP A 319 -11.81 2.28 33.67
N LYS A 320 -12.47 1.66 32.68
CA LYS A 320 -13.52 0.64 32.86
C LYS A 320 -13.15 -0.72 32.30
N GLY A 321 -11.98 -0.87 31.71
CA GLY A 321 -11.56 -2.15 31.15
C GLY A 321 -10.36 -2.08 30.22
N GLU A 322 -10.05 -3.24 29.62
CA GLU A 322 -8.96 -3.34 28.64
C GLU A 322 -9.34 -4.23 27.46
N ILE A 323 -8.68 -4.01 26.33
CA ILE A 323 -8.78 -4.83 25.14
C ILE A 323 -7.39 -5.22 24.68
N LEU A 324 -7.19 -6.52 24.45
CA LEU A 324 -6.00 -7.11 23.88
C LEU A 324 -6.34 -7.60 22.46
N VAL A 325 -5.65 -7.08 21.44
CA VAL A 325 -5.90 -7.49 20.06
C VAL A 325 -4.60 -7.82 19.33
N GLY A 326 -4.67 -8.83 18.45
CA GLY A 326 -3.57 -9.29 17.63
C GLY A 326 -4.06 -10.07 16.43
N ARG A 327 -3.11 -10.62 15.67
CA ARG A 327 -3.41 -11.61 14.63
C ARG A 327 -3.73 -12.96 15.25
N ASP A 328 -4.08 -13.95 14.41
CA ASP A 328 -4.33 -15.33 14.82
C ASP A 328 -5.44 -15.41 15.90
N ASP A 329 -6.53 -14.66 15.65
CA ASP A 329 -7.73 -14.59 16.50
C ASP A 329 -7.49 -14.15 17.95
N LYS A 330 -6.35 -13.55 18.24
CA LYS A 330 -6.09 -12.98 19.55
C LYS A 330 -6.97 -11.75 19.74
N PHE A 331 -8.07 -11.95 20.49
CA PHE A 331 -8.99 -10.90 20.90
C PHE A 331 -9.55 -11.21 22.29
N GLU A 332 -9.09 -10.47 23.29
CA GLU A 332 -9.46 -10.63 24.69
C GLU A 332 -9.96 -9.29 25.23
N THR A 333 -10.92 -9.32 26.13
CA THR A 333 -11.50 -8.11 26.75
C THR A 333 -11.67 -8.29 28.25
N THR A 334 -11.52 -7.21 28.99
CA THR A 334 -11.90 -7.10 30.37
C THR A 334 -12.85 -5.90 30.52
N PRO A 335 -14.12 -6.10 30.93
CA PRO A 335 -14.76 -7.37 31.23
C PRO A 335 -14.95 -8.26 29.98
N SER A 336 -15.03 -9.57 30.19
CA SER A 336 -15.03 -10.57 29.10
C SER A 336 -16.27 -10.53 28.18
N ASN A 337 -17.40 -10.04 28.69
CA ASN A 337 -18.65 -9.92 27.94
C ASN A 337 -18.53 -8.92 26.74
N LEU A 338 -17.56 -8.00 26.76
CA LEU A 338 -17.33 -7.09 25.63
C LEU A 338 -16.92 -7.83 24.35
N LYS A 339 -16.33 -9.03 24.47
CA LYS A 339 -15.95 -9.85 23.32
C LYS A 339 -17.14 -10.19 22.42
N SER A 340 -18.28 -10.53 23.02
CA SER A 340 -19.50 -10.89 22.30
C SER A 340 -20.53 -9.75 22.19
N LEU A 341 -20.16 -8.54 22.64
CA LEU A 341 -21.05 -7.39 22.62
C LEU A 341 -21.46 -7.05 21.19
N VAL A 342 -22.75 -6.86 20.95
CA VAL A 342 -23.29 -6.31 19.70
C VAL A 342 -23.44 -4.80 19.89
N LEU A 343 -22.97 -4.02 18.93
CA LEU A 343 -23.10 -2.57 18.96
C LEU A 343 -24.58 -2.15 18.98
N LYS A 344 -24.89 -1.13 19.75
CA LYS A 344 -26.24 -0.55 19.84
C LYS A 344 -26.56 0.27 18.59
N SER A 345 -27.79 0.59 18.35
CA SER A 345 -28.22 1.36 17.19
C SER A 345 -27.69 2.79 17.14
N GLY A 346 -27.25 3.36 18.28
CA GLY A 346 -26.63 4.68 18.37
C GLY A 346 -25.10 4.66 18.32
N ASP A 347 -24.49 3.47 18.31
CA ASP A 347 -23.05 3.34 18.27
C ASP A 347 -22.49 3.62 16.87
N GLN A 348 -21.32 4.21 16.82
CA GLN A 348 -20.59 4.41 15.58
C GLN A 348 -20.07 3.07 15.06
N GLN A 349 -20.49 2.69 13.86
CA GLN A 349 -20.01 1.51 13.16
C GLN A 349 -18.90 1.94 12.18
N LEU A 350 -17.80 1.21 12.21
CA LEU A 350 -16.70 1.45 11.29
C LEU A 350 -16.94 0.76 9.94
N TYR A 351 -16.34 1.30 8.90
CA TYR A 351 -16.39 0.74 7.54
C TYR A 351 -15.97 -0.74 7.53
N VAL A 352 -16.75 -1.58 6.85
CA VAL A 352 -16.53 -3.02 6.79
C VAL A 352 -15.83 -3.40 5.49
N SER A 353 -14.53 -3.66 5.55
CA SER A 353 -13.78 -4.34 4.50
C SER A 353 -13.47 -5.77 4.92
N ARG A 354 -13.74 -6.74 4.05
CA ARG A 354 -13.45 -8.16 4.31
C ARG A 354 -12.11 -8.61 3.76
N ASP A 355 -11.62 -7.94 2.73
CA ASP A 355 -10.29 -8.10 2.15
C ASP A 355 -9.90 -6.78 1.50
N HIS A 356 -8.75 -6.24 1.86
CA HIS A 356 -8.30 -4.92 1.42
C HIS A 356 -8.03 -4.83 -0.09
N ARG A 357 -7.76 -5.95 -0.77
CA ARG A 357 -7.54 -5.96 -2.23
C ARG A 357 -8.88 -5.92 -2.97
N PHE A 358 -9.90 -6.64 -2.48
CA PHE A 358 -11.27 -6.51 -3.02
C PHE A 358 -11.85 -5.14 -2.74
N ASP A 359 -11.53 -4.55 -1.60
CA ASP A 359 -11.92 -3.18 -1.25
C ASP A 359 -11.35 -2.19 -2.26
N TRP A 360 -10.05 -2.29 -2.58
CA TRP A 360 -9.40 -1.48 -3.59
C TRP A 360 -10.00 -1.66 -5.00
N ILE A 361 -10.24 -2.90 -5.43
CA ILE A 361 -10.91 -3.18 -6.71
C ILE A 361 -12.31 -2.54 -6.75
N GLY A 362 -13.06 -2.61 -5.65
CA GLY A 362 -14.34 -1.94 -5.49
C GLY A 362 -14.21 -0.42 -5.60
N ALA A 363 -13.24 0.16 -4.90
CA ALA A 363 -12.95 1.59 -4.90
C ALA A 363 -12.59 2.10 -6.31
N ILE A 364 -11.77 1.37 -7.07
CA ILE A 364 -11.45 1.71 -8.46
C ILE A 364 -12.72 1.78 -9.31
N LYS A 365 -13.61 0.79 -9.18
CA LYS A 365 -14.86 0.71 -9.97
C LYS A 365 -15.89 1.76 -9.60
N THR A 366 -16.00 2.07 -8.32
CA THR A 366 -17.01 3.02 -7.79
C THR A 366 -16.48 4.44 -7.68
N ARG A 367 -15.18 4.64 -7.80
CA ARG A 367 -14.46 5.90 -7.53
C ARG A 367 -14.69 6.43 -6.11
N GLN A 368 -15.05 5.53 -5.17
CA GLN A 368 -15.12 5.85 -3.74
C GLN A 368 -13.76 5.58 -3.06
N GLN A 369 -13.51 6.25 -1.94
CA GLN A 369 -12.27 6.03 -1.20
C GLN A 369 -12.24 4.63 -0.58
N PRO A 370 -11.12 3.91 -0.67
CA PRO A 370 -10.95 2.61 0.01
C PRO A 370 -10.71 2.78 1.51
N ILE A 371 -10.77 1.67 2.25
CA ILE A 371 -10.67 1.66 3.72
C ILE A 371 -9.39 2.28 4.27
N CYS A 372 -8.28 2.20 3.56
CA CYS A 372 -7.02 2.85 3.91
C CYS A 372 -6.51 3.69 2.72
N HIS A 373 -7.21 4.79 2.44
CA HIS A 373 -6.82 5.70 1.37
C HIS A 373 -5.53 6.47 1.71
N VAL A 374 -4.98 7.18 0.74
CA VAL A 374 -3.69 7.88 0.83
C VAL A 374 -3.59 8.81 2.06
N GLY A 375 -4.65 9.49 2.44
CA GLY A 375 -4.67 10.37 3.62
C GLY A 375 -4.46 9.60 4.93
N ILE A 376 -5.18 8.50 5.12
CA ILE A 376 -5.03 7.61 6.28
C ILE A 376 -3.61 7.03 6.32
N GLY A 377 -3.12 6.50 5.20
CA GLY A 377 -1.77 5.95 5.11
C GLY A 377 -0.70 6.98 5.43
N HIS A 378 -0.87 8.22 4.97
CA HIS A 378 0.03 9.33 5.28
C HIS A 378 0.07 9.63 6.79
N ARG A 379 -1.10 9.77 7.44
CA ARG A 379 -1.17 10.02 8.90
C ARG A 379 -0.46 8.94 9.70
N THR A 380 -0.70 7.68 9.36
CA THR A 380 -0.04 6.54 10.03
C THR A 380 1.47 6.52 9.77
N ALA A 381 1.92 6.73 8.52
CA ALA A 381 3.34 6.81 8.19
C ALA A 381 4.04 7.94 8.94
N THR A 382 3.40 9.11 9.06
CA THR A 382 3.89 10.27 9.81
C THR A 382 4.18 9.91 11.27
N ILE A 383 3.34 9.11 11.94
CA ILE A 383 3.61 8.65 13.32
C ILE A 383 4.89 7.82 13.38
N CYS A 384 5.09 6.91 12.44
CA CYS A 384 6.31 6.11 12.37
C CYS A 384 7.55 6.97 12.12
N GLN A 385 7.44 7.96 11.22
CA GLN A 385 8.52 8.86 10.84
C GLN A 385 8.92 9.78 11.99
N LEU A 386 7.96 10.43 12.66
CA LEU A 386 8.21 11.28 13.84
C LEU A 386 8.77 10.47 15.02
N SER A 387 8.31 9.23 15.23
CA SER A 387 8.92 8.32 16.19
C SER A 387 10.39 8.04 15.87
N GLY A 388 10.71 7.85 14.59
CA GLY A 388 12.08 7.67 14.10
C GLY A 388 12.94 8.92 14.22
N ILE A 389 12.39 10.10 13.99
CA ILE A 389 13.07 11.39 14.15
C ILE A 389 13.40 11.61 15.63
N ALA A 390 12.44 11.44 16.54
CA ALA A 390 12.67 11.57 17.97
C ALA A 390 13.75 10.59 18.50
N GLU A 391 13.72 9.33 18.04
CA GLU A 391 14.73 8.31 18.38
C GLU A 391 16.14 8.72 17.92
N ARG A 392 16.28 9.17 16.68
CA ARG A 392 17.57 9.60 16.10
C ARG A 392 18.13 10.85 16.76
N LEU A 393 17.27 11.77 17.23
CA LEU A 393 17.67 12.99 17.92
C LEU A 393 17.91 12.78 19.42
N GLY A 394 17.38 11.71 20.01
CA GLY A 394 17.47 11.44 21.45
C GLY A 394 16.72 12.48 22.31
N ARG A 395 15.77 13.21 21.75
CA ARG A 395 14.99 14.26 22.44
C ARG A 395 13.57 14.35 21.91
N PRO A 396 12.62 14.93 22.67
CA PRO A 396 11.23 15.07 22.25
C PRO A 396 11.08 15.91 20.98
N VAL A 397 10.11 15.52 20.14
CA VAL A 397 9.68 16.25 18.96
C VAL A 397 8.21 16.63 19.11
N LYS A 398 7.92 17.93 19.00
CA LYS A 398 6.55 18.47 19.00
C LYS A 398 6.05 18.58 17.56
N TRP A 399 4.81 18.21 17.34
CA TRP A 399 4.18 18.16 16.04
C TRP A 399 2.81 18.84 16.05
N ASP A 400 2.54 19.62 15.02
CA ASP A 400 1.19 20.11 14.74
C ASP A 400 0.55 19.28 13.62
N PRO A 401 -0.40 18.39 13.93
CA PRO A 401 -1.06 17.57 12.92
C PRO A 401 -1.97 18.36 11.97
N ALA A 402 -2.36 19.58 12.30
CA ALA A 402 -3.20 20.40 11.43
C ALA A 402 -2.39 21.05 10.31
N THR A 403 -1.23 21.64 10.66
CA THR A 403 -0.33 22.26 9.69
C THR A 403 0.70 21.28 9.10
N GLU A 404 0.83 20.09 9.69
CA GLU A 404 1.84 19.10 9.34
C GLU A 404 3.26 19.66 9.42
N GLN A 405 3.57 20.31 10.55
CA GLN A 405 4.87 20.92 10.83
C GLN A 405 5.41 20.48 12.19
N ILE A 406 6.72 20.36 12.28
CA ILE A 406 7.43 20.23 13.55
C ILE A 406 7.53 21.62 14.20
N ILE A 407 7.21 21.72 15.50
CA ILE A 407 7.11 22.98 16.21
C ILE A 407 8.47 23.32 16.83
N ASP A 408 8.99 24.52 16.56
CA ASP A 408 10.16 25.13 17.18
C ASP A 408 11.45 24.29 17.15
N ASP A 409 11.61 23.46 16.11
CA ASP A 409 12.77 22.58 15.96
C ASP A 409 13.24 22.51 14.49
N PRO A 410 14.12 23.45 14.06
CA PRO A 410 14.62 23.45 12.67
C PRO A 410 15.43 22.20 12.31
N VAL A 411 16.16 21.61 13.26
CA VAL A 411 16.96 20.40 13.00
C VAL A 411 16.05 19.20 12.75
N ALA A 412 15.02 19.02 13.57
CA ALA A 412 14.04 17.96 13.36
C ALA A 412 13.26 18.18 12.05
N SER A 413 12.95 19.44 11.70
CA SER A 413 12.24 19.80 10.47
C SER A 413 13.01 19.40 9.22
N LEU A 414 14.34 19.51 9.21
CA LEU A 414 15.18 19.01 8.11
C LEU A 414 15.09 17.50 7.92
N MET A 415 14.70 16.75 8.95
CA MET A 415 14.54 15.29 8.89
C MET A 415 13.16 14.84 8.37
N MET A 416 12.27 15.78 8.04
CA MET A 416 10.97 15.47 7.41
C MET A 416 11.12 14.97 5.99
N ASP A 417 12.28 15.17 5.39
CA ASP A 417 12.64 14.67 4.07
C ASP A 417 14.05 14.09 4.03
N ASN A 418 14.36 13.31 2.98
CA ASN A 418 15.67 12.77 2.71
C ASN A 418 16.25 13.39 1.43
N PRO A 419 17.59 13.58 1.35
CA PRO A 419 18.24 13.94 0.09
C PRO A 419 17.94 12.89 -1.00
N ARG A 420 17.65 13.37 -2.21
CA ARG A 420 17.41 12.51 -3.37
C ARG A 420 18.42 12.80 -4.49
N ARG A 421 18.73 11.77 -5.26
CA ARG A 421 19.47 11.96 -6.52
C ARG A 421 18.61 12.79 -7.47
N ALA A 422 19.25 13.70 -8.23
CA ALA A 422 18.57 14.71 -9.06
C ALA A 422 17.55 14.12 -10.04
N SER A 423 17.82 12.93 -10.58
CA SER A 423 16.93 12.23 -11.52
C SER A 423 15.61 11.71 -10.89
N TYR A 424 15.49 11.77 -9.56
CA TYR A 424 14.38 11.23 -8.77
C TYR A 424 13.72 12.27 -7.88
N SER A 425 13.80 13.56 -8.26
CA SER A 425 13.00 14.59 -7.60
C SER A 425 11.53 14.20 -7.65
N LEU A 426 10.79 14.45 -6.57
CA LEU A 426 9.34 14.25 -6.55
C LEU A 426 8.68 15.39 -7.35
N PRO A 427 8.23 15.16 -8.58
CA PRO A 427 7.51 16.19 -9.33
C PRO A 427 6.10 16.28 -8.74
N ILE A 428 5.83 17.37 -8.07
CA ILE A 428 4.49 17.73 -7.60
C ILE A 428 3.81 18.62 -8.64
#